data_2dbc0c044f24fd7b84d6eefd99454eb0
#
_entry.id   2dbc0c044f24fd7b84d6eefd99454eb0
#
_cell.length_a   1.000
_cell.length_b   1.000
_cell.length_c   1.000
_cell.angle_alpha   90.00
_cell.angle_beta   90.00
_cell.angle_gamma   90.00
#
_symmetry.space_group_name_H-M   'P 1'
#
loop_
_entity.id
_entity.type
_entity.pdbx_description
1 polymer ?
#
loop_
_entity_poly.entity_id
_entity_poly.type
_entity_poly.pdbx_seq_one_letter_code
_entity_poly.pdbx_strand_id
1 'polypeptide(L)'
;MMRAIGDQVAKNPEYLSILEKEAIKNGKIDDDVQKDQVSVMNKWLNDALRAKGYKGPDIKMVLTDVNDPNGLYYTDPVTNVIVFDRKKLASANRDEILNALGHEFGHYSKEDNKTGTQTIANYSGEKLEDRTKGMVAKEATEDTLAAIRNNKNVITGEEGKKLADSIPMDRREYYEQAEIQISGRFLFFGGSISAGFIYNKDEKTGKREYGYTASLQGSLGPAFPSVGVSIRRHEEKGKPIEKFKGGYGGVSIGGGVGIIGEYEMEVNDVDYVEHSVSVSLGSPSAFAMGNLGWRFVANAKDARMQKLIKLTTENSNEIEQAYDYYDKYKSIRDERNKWELKWKK
;
A
#
# COMPACT_ATOMS: atom_id res chain seq x y z
N MET A 1 8.30 16.64 -11.58
CA MET A 1 7.76 17.44 -10.45
C MET A 1 8.85 17.93 -9.51
N MET A 2 9.80 17.12 -9.06
CA MET A 2 10.84 17.55 -8.11
C MET A 2 11.61 18.80 -8.58
N ARG A 3 11.90 18.88 -9.88
CA ARG A 3 12.48 20.13 -10.45
C ARG A 3 11.55 21.34 -10.25
N ALA A 4 10.24 21.17 -10.51
CA ALA A 4 9.32 22.30 -10.38
C ALA A 4 9.12 22.73 -8.92
N ILE A 5 9.11 21.79 -7.96
CA ILE A 5 9.07 22.12 -6.53
C ILE A 5 10.36 22.83 -6.13
N GLY A 6 11.54 22.30 -6.51
CA GLY A 6 12.82 22.95 -6.25
C GLY A 6 12.92 24.37 -6.84
N ASP A 7 12.34 24.59 -8.03
CA ASP A 7 12.26 25.94 -8.64
C ASP A 7 11.36 26.87 -7.80
N GLN A 8 10.29 26.37 -7.17
CA GLN A 8 9.46 27.17 -6.24
C GLN A 8 10.22 27.50 -4.95
N VAL A 9 10.97 26.53 -4.41
CA VAL A 9 11.84 26.76 -3.24
C VAL A 9 12.87 27.85 -3.55
N ALA A 10 13.54 27.78 -4.70
CA ALA A 10 14.54 28.76 -5.10
C ALA A 10 13.97 30.17 -5.32
N LYS A 11 12.71 30.29 -5.72
CA LYS A 11 12.03 31.59 -5.92
C LYS A 11 11.65 32.27 -4.62
N ASN A 12 11.45 31.50 -3.56
CA ASN A 12 10.96 32.00 -2.28
C ASN A 12 11.86 31.52 -1.13
N PRO A 13 13.14 31.98 -1.09
CA PRO A 13 14.12 31.53 -0.10
C PRO A 13 13.73 31.91 1.34
N GLU A 14 12.82 32.87 1.54
CA GLU A 14 12.27 33.24 2.83
C GLU A 14 11.43 32.12 3.46
N TYR A 15 10.81 31.28 2.66
CA TYR A 15 10.06 30.12 3.18
C TYR A 15 11.00 29.03 3.73
N LEU A 16 12.25 28.95 3.29
CA LEU A 16 13.22 28.04 3.89
C LEU A 16 13.49 28.34 5.35
N SER A 17 13.53 29.63 5.73
CA SER A 17 13.73 30.01 7.12
C SER A 17 12.59 29.55 8.05
N ILE A 18 11.39 29.35 7.49
CA ILE A 18 10.26 28.81 8.23
C ILE A 18 10.46 27.31 8.49
N LEU A 19 10.99 26.53 7.53
CA LEU A 19 11.31 25.13 7.73
C LEU A 19 12.49 24.91 8.69
N GLU A 20 13.37 25.90 8.84
CA GLU A 20 14.53 25.86 9.76
C GLU A 20 14.14 26.18 11.21
N LYS A 21 12.91 26.64 11.46
CA LYS A 21 12.44 26.91 12.82
C LYS A 21 12.27 25.61 13.60
N GLU A 22 12.84 25.58 14.80
CA GLU A 22 12.60 24.48 15.72
C GLU A 22 11.13 24.45 16.15
N ALA A 23 10.46 23.35 15.88
CA ALA A 23 9.07 23.13 16.27
C ALA A 23 8.92 22.61 17.72
N ILE A 24 10.02 22.26 18.39
CA ILE A 24 10.03 21.83 19.80
C ILE A 24 10.65 22.95 20.65
N LYS A 25 9.85 23.51 21.56
CA LYS A 25 10.30 24.52 22.53
C LYS A 25 9.95 24.07 23.94
N ASN A 26 10.93 24.04 24.82
CA ASN A 26 10.74 23.62 26.22
C ASN A 26 10.06 22.23 26.36
N GLY A 27 10.38 21.28 25.46
CA GLY A 27 9.80 19.93 25.45
C GLY A 27 8.35 19.86 24.96
N LYS A 28 7.80 20.96 24.43
CA LYS A 28 6.45 21.00 23.84
C LYS A 28 6.52 21.35 22.37
N ILE A 29 5.60 20.78 21.61
CA ILE A 29 5.46 21.08 20.19
C ILE A 29 4.78 22.44 20.02
N ASP A 30 5.38 23.30 19.22
CA ASP A 30 4.82 24.60 18.81
C ASP A 30 3.94 24.37 17.56
N ASP A 31 2.63 24.29 17.77
CA ASP A 31 1.66 23.98 16.71
C ASP A 31 1.61 25.06 15.63
N ASP A 32 1.88 26.32 15.97
CA ASP A 32 1.90 27.42 15.01
C ASP A 32 3.12 27.31 14.07
N VAL A 33 4.28 26.98 14.61
CA VAL A 33 5.48 26.73 13.80
C VAL A 33 5.25 25.56 12.83
N GLN A 34 4.68 24.46 13.33
CA GLN A 34 4.42 23.31 12.46
C GLN A 34 3.38 23.61 11.38
N LYS A 35 2.32 24.34 11.74
CA LYS A 35 1.30 24.76 10.78
C LYS A 35 1.91 25.64 9.69
N ASP A 36 2.80 26.56 10.06
CA ASP A 36 3.53 27.41 9.11
C ASP A 36 4.43 26.55 8.18
N GLN A 37 5.15 25.55 8.72
CA GLN A 37 5.97 24.61 7.95
C GLN A 37 5.14 23.82 6.93
N VAL A 38 4.03 23.24 7.37
CA VAL A 38 3.13 22.48 6.47
C VAL A 38 2.49 23.42 5.43
N SER A 39 2.19 24.65 5.79
CA SER A 39 1.63 25.64 4.87
C SER A 39 2.61 26.01 3.75
N VAL A 40 3.89 26.12 4.08
CA VAL A 40 4.97 26.30 3.08
C VAL A 40 5.05 25.10 2.13
N MET A 41 5.11 23.89 2.68
CA MET A 41 5.14 22.66 1.86
C MET A 41 3.94 22.59 0.91
N ASN A 42 2.75 22.86 1.43
CA ASN A 42 1.52 22.85 0.67
C ASN A 42 1.53 23.88 -0.45
N LYS A 43 1.98 25.09 -0.15
CA LYS A 43 2.09 26.16 -1.13
C LYS A 43 3.06 25.80 -2.25
N TRP A 44 4.27 25.37 -1.94
CA TRP A 44 5.25 25.00 -2.96
C TRP A 44 4.76 23.86 -3.86
N LEU A 45 4.10 22.85 -3.27
CA LEU A 45 3.58 21.74 -4.03
C LEU A 45 2.47 22.17 -5.00
N ASN A 46 1.48 22.91 -4.52
CA ASN A 46 0.38 23.35 -5.36
C ASN A 46 0.83 24.38 -6.41
N ASP A 47 1.72 25.31 -6.08
CA ASP A 47 2.30 26.27 -7.03
C ASP A 47 3.11 25.54 -8.14
N ALA A 48 3.87 24.51 -7.77
CA ALA A 48 4.59 23.67 -8.73
C ALA A 48 3.66 22.89 -9.66
N LEU A 49 2.55 22.36 -9.11
CA LEU A 49 1.51 21.71 -9.91
C LEU A 49 0.87 22.68 -10.91
N ARG A 50 0.49 23.88 -10.46
CA ARG A 50 -0.06 24.94 -11.33
C ARG A 50 0.95 25.37 -12.43
N ALA A 51 2.23 25.53 -12.06
CA ALA A 51 3.28 25.83 -13.02
C ALA A 51 3.50 24.74 -14.07
N LYS A 52 3.11 23.49 -13.77
CA LYS A 52 3.11 22.36 -14.71
C LYS A 52 1.81 22.18 -15.48
N GLY A 53 0.86 23.09 -15.33
CA GLY A 53 -0.41 23.06 -16.04
C GLY A 53 -1.49 22.18 -15.42
N TYR A 54 -1.29 21.72 -14.17
CA TYR A 54 -2.32 20.97 -13.44
C TYR A 54 -3.53 21.88 -13.15
N LYS A 55 -4.71 21.42 -13.54
CA LYS A 55 -5.99 22.16 -13.41
C LYS A 55 -6.96 21.51 -12.41
N GLY A 56 -6.55 20.41 -11.79
CA GLY A 56 -7.37 19.70 -10.81
C GLY A 56 -7.44 20.43 -9.45
N PRO A 57 -8.12 19.86 -8.47
CA PRO A 57 -8.19 20.40 -7.11
C PRO A 57 -6.81 20.43 -6.46
N ASP A 58 -6.61 21.38 -5.56
CA ASP A 58 -5.38 21.46 -4.79
C ASP A 58 -5.21 20.22 -3.89
N ILE A 59 -3.95 19.83 -3.68
CA ILE A 59 -3.61 18.83 -2.70
C ILE A 59 -3.78 19.44 -1.31
N LYS A 60 -4.48 18.75 -0.44
CA LYS A 60 -4.62 19.12 0.97
C LYS A 60 -3.54 18.46 1.80
N MET A 61 -3.08 19.13 2.83
CA MET A 61 -2.16 18.57 3.81
C MET A 61 -2.79 18.57 5.20
N VAL A 62 -2.72 17.43 5.85
CA VAL A 62 -3.24 17.23 7.21
C VAL A 62 -2.06 17.08 8.15
N LEU A 63 -2.09 17.81 9.24
CA LEU A 63 -1.15 17.68 10.35
C LEU A 63 -1.91 17.21 11.59
N THR A 64 -1.63 15.99 12.05
CA THR A 64 -2.31 15.39 13.19
C THR A 64 -1.42 14.38 13.90
N ASP A 65 -1.80 13.97 15.11
CA ASP A 65 -1.15 12.84 15.76
C ASP A 65 -1.60 11.54 15.07
N VAL A 66 -0.64 10.82 14.49
CA VAL A 66 -0.88 9.54 13.82
C VAL A 66 -0.51 8.40 14.78
N ASN A 67 -1.44 7.47 15.00
CA ASN A 67 -1.24 6.35 15.93
C ASN A 67 -0.47 5.18 15.30
N ASP A 68 0.33 5.45 14.28
CA ASP A 68 1.06 4.42 13.55
C ASP A 68 2.57 4.61 13.72
N PRO A 69 3.27 3.65 14.34
CA PRO A 69 4.71 3.73 14.51
C PRO A 69 5.51 3.63 13.21
N ASN A 70 4.94 3.08 12.13
CA ASN A 70 5.64 2.80 10.87
C ASN A 70 5.15 3.61 9.66
N GLY A 71 4.01 4.28 9.79
CA GLY A 71 3.37 5.04 8.69
C GLY A 71 3.07 6.47 9.10
N LEU A 72 4.06 7.18 9.63
CA LEU A 72 3.88 8.52 10.20
C LEU A 72 3.57 9.59 9.15
N TYR A 73 3.87 9.31 7.88
CA TYR A 73 3.45 10.13 6.74
C TYR A 73 2.78 9.23 5.71
N TYR A 74 1.74 9.74 5.06
CA TYR A 74 1.08 8.98 4.02
C TYR A 74 0.25 9.83 3.07
N THR A 75 0.12 9.37 1.85
CA THR A 75 -0.62 10.04 0.77
C THR A 75 -1.80 9.21 0.31
N ASP A 76 -2.98 9.84 0.21
CA ASP A 76 -4.13 9.28 -0.48
C ASP A 76 -4.34 10.00 -1.82
N PRO A 77 -3.92 9.41 -2.95
CA PRO A 77 -4.06 10.03 -4.27
C PRO A 77 -5.51 10.19 -4.72
N VAL A 78 -6.45 9.44 -4.13
CA VAL A 78 -7.87 9.47 -4.52
C VAL A 78 -8.57 10.71 -3.98
N THR A 79 -8.29 11.07 -2.73
CA THR A 79 -8.85 12.28 -2.10
C THR A 79 -7.94 13.50 -2.20
N ASN A 80 -6.74 13.36 -2.79
CA ASN A 80 -5.71 14.40 -2.86
C ASN A 80 -5.31 14.92 -1.47
N VAL A 81 -5.06 14.00 -0.54
CA VAL A 81 -4.66 14.33 0.83
C VAL A 81 -3.31 13.71 1.15
N ILE A 82 -2.42 14.51 1.73
CA ILE A 82 -1.18 14.07 2.35
C ILE A 82 -1.28 14.29 3.85
N VAL A 83 -1.00 13.26 4.63
CA VAL A 83 -1.06 13.32 6.10
C VAL A 83 0.35 13.26 6.68
N PHE A 84 0.65 14.17 7.60
CA PHE A 84 1.90 14.23 8.35
C PHE A 84 1.64 14.01 9.84
N ASP A 85 2.44 13.13 10.45
CA ASP A 85 2.45 13.00 11.91
C ASP A 85 3.12 14.20 12.55
N ARG A 86 2.42 14.78 13.53
CA ARG A 86 2.84 15.99 14.23
C ARG A 86 4.14 15.80 15.02
N LYS A 87 4.31 14.65 15.66
CA LYS A 87 5.48 14.37 16.50
C LYS A 87 6.72 14.14 15.66
N LYS A 88 6.58 13.36 14.56
CA LYS A 88 7.69 13.10 13.64
C LYS A 88 8.12 14.38 12.93
N LEU A 89 7.16 15.18 12.45
CA LEU A 89 7.49 16.44 11.79
C LEU A 89 8.18 17.42 12.72
N ALA A 90 7.80 17.44 14.01
CA ALA A 90 8.41 18.33 15.02
C ALA A 90 9.91 18.07 15.22
N SER A 91 10.37 16.85 15.04
CA SER A 91 11.77 16.45 15.18
C SER A 91 12.57 16.50 13.88
N ALA A 92 11.91 16.75 12.75
CA ALA A 92 12.55 16.77 11.44
C ALA A 92 13.25 18.10 11.18
N ASN A 93 14.44 18.03 10.60
CA ASN A 93 15.15 19.20 10.09
C ASN A 93 14.62 19.60 8.69
N ARG A 94 15.08 20.72 8.18
CA ARG A 94 14.67 21.27 6.88
C ARG A 94 14.79 20.28 5.72
N ASP A 95 15.92 19.58 5.65
CA ASP A 95 16.20 18.67 4.53
C ASP A 95 15.33 17.42 4.64
N GLU A 96 15.09 16.91 5.83
CA GLU A 96 14.15 15.83 6.11
C GLU A 96 12.69 16.21 5.78
N ILE A 97 12.27 17.44 6.07
CA ILE A 97 10.95 17.97 5.70
C ILE A 97 10.79 18.02 4.17
N LEU A 98 11.82 18.48 3.46
CA LEU A 98 11.81 18.52 1.99
C LEU A 98 11.86 17.12 1.37
N ASN A 99 12.62 16.22 1.95
CA ASN A 99 12.61 14.81 1.57
C ASN A 99 11.21 14.21 1.74
N ALA A 100 10.57 14.40 2.90
CA ALA A 100 9.23 13.93 3.16
C ALA A 100 8.21 14.50 2.16
N LEU A 101 8.28 15.77 1.82
CA LEU A 101 7.42 16.39 0.80
C LEU A 101 7.59 15.72 -0.57
N GLY A 102 8.83 15.48 -0.98
CA GLY A 102 9.13 14.81 -2.24
C GLY A 102 8.67 13.35 -2.24
N HIS A 103 8.87 12.65 -1.14
CA HIS A 103 8.47 11.26 -0.94
C HIS A 103 6.94 11.11 -1.03
N GLU A 104 6.21 11.87 -0.24
CA GLU A 104 4.75 11.80 -0.22
C GLU A 104 4.13 12.18 -1.57
N PHE A 105 4.70 13.17 -2.26
CA PHE A 105 4.28 13.46 -3.62
C PHE A 105 4.61 12.32 -4.61
N GLY A 106 5.67 11.57 -4.38
CA GLY A 106 6.05 10.42 -5.20
C GLY A 106 4.97 9.33 -5.25
N HIS A 107 4.15 9.19 -4.20
CA HIS A 107 3.01 8.26 -4.15
C HIS A 107 1.88 8.59 -5.14
N TYR A 108 1.88 9.76 -5.77
CA TYR A 108 1.00 10.03 -6.91
C TYR A 108 1.45 9.31 -8.19
N SER A 109 2.59 8.64 -8.16
CA SER A 109 3.07 7.83 -9.28
C SER A 109 2.16 6.61 -9.49
N LYS A 110 1.76 6.39 -10.74
CA LYS A 110 1.02 5.19 -11.12
C LYS A 110 1.84 3.92 -10.89
N GLU A 111 3.17 4.03 -10.97
CA GLU A 111 4.09 2.89 -10.80
C GLU A 111 4.08 2.40 -9.35
N ASP A 112 4.28 3.28 -8.38
CA ASP A 112 4.25 2.90 -6.97
C ASP A 112 2.87 2.39 -6.54
N ASN A 113 1.81 3.03 -7.03
CA ASN A 113 0.44 2.58 -6.75
C ASN A 113 0.12 1.20 -7.35
N LYS A 114 0.69 0.88 -8.53
CA LYS A 114 0.49 -0.41 -9.19
C LYS A 114 1.29 -1.54 -8.54
N THR A 115 2.50 -1.25 -8.10
CA THR A 115 3.44 -2.26 -7.59
C THR A 115 3.47 -2.37 -6.07
N GLY A 116 2.88 -1.39 -5.35
CA GLY A 116 2.97 -1.30 -3.91
C GLY A 116 4.36 -0.98 -3.37
N THR A 117 5.25 -0.54 -4.24
CA THR A 117 6.62 -0.18 -3.87
C THR A 117 6.70 1.31 -3.55
N GLN A 118 7.70 1.68 -2.78
CA GLN A 118 8.03 3.08 -2.49
C GLN A 118 9.20 3.60 -3.35
N THR A 119 9.44 2.98 -4.51
CA THR A 119 10.64 3.27 -5.31
C THR A 119 10.63 4.68 -5.85
N ILE A 120 9.51 5.13 -6.43
CA ILE A 120 9.38 6.48 -6.97
C ILE A 120 9.26 7.49 -5.84
N ALA A 121 8.58 7.14 -4.76
CA ALA A 121 8.49 7.96 -3.57
C ALA A 121 9.88 8.25 -2.97
N ASN A 122 10.67 7.21 -2.68
CA ASN A 122 12.03 7.36 -2.16
C ASN A 122 12.91 8.20 -3.10
N TYR A 123 12.91 7.86 -4.40
CA TYR A 123 13.66 8.62 -5.40
C TYR A 123 13.23 10.10 -5.45
N SER A 124 11.93 10.38 -5.32
CA SER A 124 11.40 11.73 -5.35
C SER A 124 11.82 12.53 -4.13
N GLY A 125 11.81 11.90 -2.94
CA GLY A 125 12.31 12.49 -1.71
C GLY A 125 13.78 12.89 -1.82
N GLU A 126 14.64 11.94 -2.16
CA GLU A 126 16.08 12.17 -2.34
C GLU A 126 16.35 13.26 -3.40
N LYS A 127 15.61 13.27 -4.50
CA LYS A 127 15.79 14.28 -5.56
C LYS A 127 15.36 15.67 -5.15
N LEU A 128 14.34 15.81 -4.31
CA LEU A 128 13.96 17.13 -3.82
C LEU A 128 14.98 17.64 -2.79
N GLU A 129 15.41 16.79 -1.86
CA GLU A 129 16.46 17.07 -0.90
C GLU A 129 17.75 17.53 -1.60
N ASP A 130 18.27 16.73 -2.54
CA ASP A 130 19.49 17.05 -3.32
C ASP A 130 19.41 18.41 -4.04
N ARG A 131 18.21 18.76 -4.55
CA ARG A 131 18.03 20.03 -5.29
C ARG A 131 17.99 21.24 -4.40
N THR A 132 17.58 21.06 -3.15
CA THR A 132 17.41 22.16 -2.19
C THR A 132 18.55 22.22 -1.20
N LYS A 133 19.39 21.19 -1.15
CA LYS A 133 20.60 21.14 -0.34
C LYS A 133 21.53 22.29 -0.68
N GLY A 134 21.96 23.02 0.34
CA GLY A 134 22.83 24.19 0.18
C GLY A 134 22.13 25.49 -0.27
N MET A 135 20.83 25.49 -0.49
CA MET A 135 20.09 26.74 -0.68
C MET A 135 20.10 27.55 0.62
N VAL A 136 20.41 28.85 0.49
CA VAL A 136 20.51 29.75 1.63
C VAL A 136 19.11 30.32 1.93
N ALA A 137 18.65 30.15 3.16
CA ALA A 137 17.42 30.75 3.63
C ALA A 137 17.57 32.26 3.79
N LYS A 138 16.50 33.02 3.56
CA LYS A 138 16.35 34.40 3.91
C LYS A 138 15.35 34.54 5.03
N GLU A 139 15.52 35.57 5.85
CA GLU A 139 14.57 35.82 6.94
C GLU A 139 13.15 36.07 6.39
N ALA A 140 12.15 35.38 6.96
CA ALA A 140 10.75 35.58 6.60
C ALA A 140 10.22 36.84 7.27
N THR A 141 9.55 37.69 6.50
CA THR A 141 8.85 38.86 7.00
C THR A 141 7.47 38.51 7.49
N GLU A 142 6.81 39.39 8.26
CA GLU A 142 5.41 39.19 8.64
C GLU A 142 4.47 39.12 7.45
N ASP A 143 4.74 39.81 6.35
CA ASP A 143 3.98 39.68 5.10
C ASP A 143 4.12 38.28 4.50
N THR A 144 5.31 37.71 4.54
CA THR A 144 5.59 36.33 4.10
C THR A 144 4.78 35.34 4.96
N LEU A 145 4.79 35.51 6.27
CA LEU A 145 4.04 34.66 7.20
C LEU A 145 2.52 34.80 7.00
N ALA A 146 2.03 36.04 6.84
CA ALA A 146 0.61 36.30 6.58
C ALA A 146 0.11 35.61 5.30
N ALA A 147 0.96 35.54 4.27
CA ALA A 147 0.64 34.89 3.00
C ALA A 147 0.41 33.37 3.11
N ILE A 148 0.98 32.71 4.12
CA ILE A 148 0.86 31.25 4.31
C ILE A 148 -0.12 30.87 5.43
N ARG A 149 -0.32 31.70 6.46
CA ARG A 149 -1.14 31.37 7.65
C ARG A 149 -2.61 31.13 7.34
N ASN A 150 -3.14 31.69 6.24
CA ASN A 150 -4.52 31.52 5.80
C ASN A 150 -4.69 30.43 4.77
N ASN A 151 -3.77 29.47 4.70
CA ASN A 151 -3.84 28.38 3.75
C ASN A 151 -4.95 27.38 4.12
N LYS A 152 -6.08 27.46 3.39
CA LYS A 152 -7.26 26.59 3.60
C LYS A 152 -7.01 25.13 3.25
N ASN A 153 -5.91 24.81 2.57
CA ASN A 153 -5.53 23.45 2.21
C ASN A 153 -4.73 22.75 3.31
N VAL A 154 -4.42 23.45 4.42
CA VAL A 154 -3.75 22.88 5.60
C VAL A 154 -4.77 22.71 6.71
N ILE A 155 -5.00 21.47 7.12
CA ILE A 155 -6.02 21.08 8.08
C ILE A 155 -5.32 20.49 9.30
N THR A 156 -5.62 21.01 10.48
CA THR A 156 -4.97 20.64 11.75
C THR A 156 -6.00 20.31 12.83
N GLY A 157 -5.56 19.85 13.99
CA GLY A 157 -6.41 19.57 15.15
C GLY A 157 -7.44 18.47 14.89
N GLU A 158 -8.62 18.59 15.52
CA GLU A 158 -9.68 17.57 15.42
C GLU A 158 -10.24 17.40 14.02
N GLU A 159 -10.30 18.45 13.21
CA GLU A 159 -10.73 18.35 11.81
C GLU A 159 -9.71 17.57 10.99
N GLY A 160 -8.43 17.83 11.19
CA GLY A 160 -7.35 17.07 10.55
C GLY A 160 -7.39 15.60 10.95
N LYS A 161 -7.60 15.32 12.24
CA LYS A 161 -7.73 13.94 12.72
C LYS A 161 -8.93 13.22 12.08
N LYS A 162 -10.09 13.85 12.07
CA LYS A 162 -11.29 13.26 11.41
C LYS A 162 -11.05 12.99 9.94
N LEU A 163 -10.40 13.90 9.23
CA LEU A 163 -10.08 13.69 7.81
C LEU A 163 -9.08 12.54 7.63
N ALA A 164 -8.02 12.48 8.43
CA ALA A 164 -7.05 11.40 8.40
C ALA A 164 -7.69 10.04 8.70
N ASP A 165 -8.56 9.96 9.71
CA ASP A 165 -9.27 8.76 10.12
C ASP A 165 -10.34 8.33 9.09
N SER A 166 -10.85 9.26 8.29
CA SER A 166 -11.81 8.96 7.22
C SER A 166 -11.19 8.35 5.96
N ILE A 167 -9.87 8.41 5.83
CA ILE A 167 -9.19 7.81 4.69
C ILE A 167 -9.24 6.29 4.85
N PRO A 168 -9.87 5.56 3.93
CA PRO A 168 -10.06 4.13 4.06
C PRO A 168 -8.73 3.39 4.16
N MET A 169 -8.58 2.56 5.19
CA MET A 169 -7.39 1.71 5.36
C MET A 169 -7.26 0.66 4.26
N ASP A 170 -8.37 0.24 3.68
CA ASP A 170 -8.44 -0.73 2.60
C ASP A 170 -7.70 -0.30 1.32
N ARG A 171 -7.43 0.99 1.13
CA ARG A 171 -6.57 1.47 0.04
C ARG A 171 -5.08 1.25 0.26
N ARG A 172 -4.69 0.79 1.43
CA ARG A 172 -3.30 0.62 1.87
C ARG A 172 -3.00 -0.78 2.34
N GLU A 173 -4.04 -1.58 2.50
CA GLU A 173 -3.90 -2.96 2.90
C GLU A 173 -3.44 -3.79 1.71
N TYR A 174 -2.52 -4.68 2.00
CA TYR A 174 -1.96 -5.64 1.07
C TYR A 174 -2.17 -7.02 1.67
N TYR A 175 -2.67 -7.96 0.90
CA TYR A 175 -2.71 -9.33 1.36
C TYR A 175 -2.08 -10.29 0.35
N GLU A 176 -1.56 -11.35 0.87
CA GLU A 176 -1.12 -12.51 0.14
C GLU A 176 -1.85 -13.75 0.65
N GLN A 177 -2.26 -14.57 -0.28
CA GLN A 177 -2.86 -15.86 0.00
C GLN A 177 -2.06 -16.95 -0.70
N ALA A 178 -1.75 -18.02 0.03
CA ALA A 178 -1.19 -19.22 -0.52
C ALA A 178 -2.06 -20.42 -0.13
N GLU A 179 -2.52 -21.17 -1.12
CA GLU A 179 -3.38 -22.31 -0.92
C GLU A 179 -2.83 -23.56 -1.61
N ILE A 180 -3.07 -24.70 -0.98
CA ILE A 180 -2.98 -26.02 -1.64
C ILE A 180 -4.39 -26.39 -2.07
N GLN A 181 -4.57 -26.70 -3.33
CA GLN A 181 -5.85 -27.08 -3.93
C GLN A 181 -5.77 -28.48 -4.49
N ILE A 182 -6.80 -29.28 -4.24
CA ILE A 182 -7.04 -30.55 -4.92
C ILE A 182 -8.23 -30.36 -5.84
N SER A 183 -8.06 -30.68 -7.11
CA SER A 183 -9.10 -30.52 -8.12
C SER A 183 -9.33 -31.81 -8.89
N GLY A 184 -10.56 -32.01 -9.33
CA GLY A 184 -10.96 -33.07 -10.24
C GLY A 184 -11.88 -32.54 -11.33
N ARG A 185 -11.72 -33.03 -12.56
CA ARG A 185 -12.53 -32.62 -13.70
C ARG A 185 -12.92 -33.86 -14.51
N PHE A 186 -14.15 -33.88 -14.99
CA PHE A 186 -14.65 -34.95 -15.83
C PHE A 186 -15.65 -34.40 -16.85
N LEU A 187 -15.27 -34.41 -18.13
CA LEU A 187 -16.05 -33.88 -19.26
C LEU A 187 -16.47 -32.42 -19.06
N PHE A 188 -17.68 -32.21 -18.55
CA PHE A 188 -18.27 -30.86 -18.36
C PHE A 188 -18.38 -30.45 -16.88
N PHE A 189 -17.96 -31.30 -15.98
CA PHE A 189 -18.07 -31.07 -14.54
C PHE A 189 -16.69 -31.06 -13.89
N GLY A 190 -16.51 -30.18 -12.95
CA GLY A 190 -15.32 -30.15 -12.13
C GLY A 190 -15.61 -29.66 -10.73
N GLY A 191 -14.63 -29.79 -9.89
CA GLY A 191 -14.68 -29.24 -8.55
C GLY A 191 -13.30 -29.23 -7.92
N SER A 192 -13.16 -28.39 -6.90
CA SER A 192 -11.95 -28.34 -6.11
C SER A 192 -12.26 -28.02 -4.65
N ILE A 193 -11.36 -28.46 -3.80
CA ILE A 193 -11.25 -28.01 -2.42
C ILE A 193 -9.87 -27.45 -2.22
N SER A 194 -9.77 -26.33 -1.48
CA SER A 194 -8.49 -25.77 -1.12
C SER A 194 -8.41 -25.43 0.36
N ALA A 195 -7.20 -25.39 0.87
CA ALA A 195 -6.89 -24.89 2.20
C ALA A 195 -5.55 -24.17 2.16
N GLY A 196 -5.43 -23.10 2.93
CA GLY A 196 -4.21 -22.32 2.92
C GLY A 196 -4.17 -21.23 3.98
N PHE A 197 -3.25 -20.31 3.76
CA PHE A 197 -3.00 -19.17 4.62
C PHE A 197 -3.30 -17.89 3.88
N ILE A 198 -3.82 -16.92 4.61
CA ILE A 198 -3.96 -15.55 4.16
C ILE A 198 -3.21 -14.63 5.11
N TYR A 199 -2.48 -13.71 4.53
CA TYR A 199 -1.66 -12.73 5.24
C TYR A 199 -2.00 -11.35 4.76
N ASN A 200 -2.20 -10.43 5.69
CA ASN A 200 -2.40 -9.02 5.42
C ASN A 200 -1.45 -8.19 6.29
N LYS A 201 -0.83 -7.19 5.69
CA LYS A 201 -0.04 -6.20 6.38
C LYS A 201 -0.66 -4.84 6.15
N ASP A 202 -1.17 -4.26 7.21
CA ASP A 202 -1.57 -2.86 7.20
C ASP A 202 -0.31 -1.99 7.10
N GLU A 203 -0.08 -1.38 5.94
CA GLU A 203 1.08 -0.51 5.70
C GLU A 203 1.08 0.73 6.59
N LYS A 204 -0.08 1.11 7.12
CA LYS A 204 -0.26 2.28 7.97
C LYS A 204 0.15 2.02 9.42
N THR A 205 -0.23 0.86 9.95
CA THR A 205 0.01 0.50 11.35
C THR A 205 1.15 -0.50 11.52
N GLY A 206 1.68 -1.03 10.41
CA GLY A 206 2.61 -2.15 10.42
C GLY A 206 2.00 -3.42 11.01
N LYS A 207 0.71 -3.37 11.38
CA LYS A 207 0.02 -4.48 12.02
C LYS A 207 -0.19 -5.59 11.01
N ARG A 208 0.18 -6.78 11.40
CA ARG A 208 0.00 -7.98 10.60
C ARG A 208 -1.26 -8.71 11.04
N GLU A 209 -2.02 -9.13 10.06
CA GLU A 209 -3.15 -10.01 10.25
C GLU A 209 -2.91 -11.27 9.43
N TYR A 210 -3.16 -12.41 10.02
CA TYR A 210 -3.06 -13.70 9.36
C TYR A 210 -4.24 -14.58 9.74
N GLY A 211 -4.57 -15.47 8.84
CA GLY A 211 -5.70 -16.40 9.01
C GLY A 211 -5.50 -17.64 8.17
N TYR A 212 -6.47 -18.52 8.28
CA TYR A 212 -6.59 -19.71 7.45
C TYR A 212 -7.73 -19.55 6.50
N THR A 213 -7.56 -20.08 5.29
CA THR A 213 -8.61 -20.15 4.27
C THR A 213 -8.94 -21.59 3.97
N ALA A 214 -10.19 -21.82 3.65
CA ALA A 214 -10.66 -23.06 3.04
C ALA A 214 -11.71 -22.71 2.00
N SER A 215 -11.68 -23.34 0.83
CA SER A 215 -12.69 -23.12 -0.18
C SER A 215 -13.22 -24.42 -0.78
N LEU A 216 -14.46 -24.34 -1.23
CA LEU A 216 -15.12 -25.38 -2.01
C LEU A 216 -15.63 -24.74 -3.30
N GLN A 217 -15.32 -25.36 -4.44
CA GLN A 217 -15.67 -24.84 -5.76
C GLN A 217 -16.28 -25.95 -6.61
N GLY A 218 -17.36 -25.64 -7.29
CA GLY A 218 -17.91 -26.40 -8.38
C GLY A 218 -17.61 -25.71 -9.72
N SER A 219 -17.39 -26.48 -10.77
CA SER A 219 -17.03 -25.92 -12.08
C SER A 219 -17.84 -26.60 -13.19
N LEU A 220 -18.20 -25.79 -14.19
CA LEU A 220 -18.92 -26.24 -15.39
C LEU A 220 -18.19 -25.73 -16.64
N GLY A 221 -17.95 -26.61 -17.59
CA GLY A 221 -17.31 -26.28 -18.86
C GLY A 221 -16.55 -27.47 -19.46
N PRO A 222 -16.11 -27.35 -20.70
CA PRO A 222 -15.37 -28.42 -21.35
C PRO A 222 -14.02 -28.66 -20.68
N ALA A 223 -13.77 -29.93 -20.32
CA ALA A 223 -12.50 -30.34 -19.72
C ALA A 223 -12.18 -31.79 -20.09
N PHE A 224 -10.91 -32.09 -20.29
CA PHE A 224 -10.46 -33.47 -20.28
C PHE A 224 -10.49 -34.04 -18.86
N PRO A 225 -10.82 -35.32 -18.68
CA PRO A 225 -10.79 -35.96 -17.38
C PRO A 225 -9.41 -35.79 -16.73
N SER A 226 -9.38 -35.22 -15.55
CA SER A 226 -8.12 -34.96 -14.86
C SER A 226 -8.32 -34.86 -13.34
N VAL A 227 -7.26 -35.18 -12.62
CA VAL A 227 -7.11 -34.94 -11.18
C VAL A 227 -5.76 -34.27 -10.98
N GLY A 228 -5.72 -33.26 -10.14
CA GLY A 228 -4.50 -32.51 -9.87
C GLY A 228 -4.41 -31.98 -8.46
N VAL A 229 -3.18 -31.72 -8.04
CA VAL A 229 -2.86 -30.97 -6.83
C VAL A 229 -2.11 -29.71 -7.27
N SER A 230 -2.58 -28.57 -6.86
CA SER A 230 -1.98 -27.28 -7.22
C SER A 230 -1.63 -26.44 -6.01
N ILE A 231 -0.65 -25.57 -6.20
CA ILE A 231 -0.37 -24.45 -5.30
C ILE A 231 -0.91 -23.19 -5.98
N ARG A 232 -1.82 -22.52 -5.30
CA ARG A 232 -2.41 -21.27 -5.76
C ARG A 232 -1.87 -20.12 -4.92
N ARG A 233 -1.56 -19.03 -5.57
CA ARG A 233 -1.15 -17.79 -4.92
C ARG A 233 -1.96 -16.63 -5.44
N HIS A 234 -2.48 -15.85 -4.52
CA HIS A 234 -3.13 -14.58 -4.77
C HIS A 234 -2.35 -13.47 -4.10
N GLU A 235 -2.28 -12.33 -4.76
CA GLU A 235 -1.66 -11.14 -4.22
C GLU A 235 -2.50 -9.93 -4.62
N GLU A 236 -3.01 -9.18 -3.63
CA GLU A 236 -3.80 -8.00 -3.92
C GLU A 236 -3.71 -6.90 -2.87
N LYS A 237 -3.90 -5.65 -3.33
CA LYS A 237 -3.91 -4.47 -2.48
C LYS A 237 -5.33 -4.07 -2.08
N GLY A 238 -5.47 -3.61 -0.87
CA GLY A 238 -6.60 -2.79 -0.46
C GLY A 238 -7.77 -3.51 0.16
N LYS A 239 -7.63 -4.77 0.65
CA LYS A 239 -8.76 -5.44 1.30
C LYS A 239 -8.41 -6.12 2.62
N PRO A 240 -9.25 -5.96 3.66
CA PRO A 240 -9.13 -6.73 4.88
C PRO A 240 -9.45 -8.22 4.63
N ILE A 241 -8.81 -9.07 5.42
CA ILE A 241 -8.94 -10.54 5.35
C ILE A 241 -10.40 -11.01 5.37
N GLU A 242 -11.27 -10.33 6.12
CA GLU A 242 -12.67 -10.66 6.26
C GLU A 242 -13.46 -10.57 4.94
N LYS A 243 -13.03 -9.73 4.01
CA LYS A 243 -13.70 -9.58 2.70
C LYS A 243 -13.46 -10.74 1.74
N PHE A 244 -12.53 -11.62 2.08
CA PHE A 244 -12.32 -12.88 1.35
C PHE A 244 -13.38 -13.93 1.60
N LYS A 245 -14.11 -13.81 2.70
CA LYS A 245 -15.13 -14.76 3.10
C LYS A 245 -16.39 -14.57 2.26
N GLY A 246 -16.92 -15.65 1.72
CA GLY A 246 -18.22 -15.63 1.04
C GLY A 246 -18.24 -16.42 -0.26
N GLY A 247 -19.31 -16.21 -1.00
CA GLY A 247 -19.48 -16.76 -2.34
C GLY A 247 -18.63 -16.02 -3.37
N TYR A 248 -18.14 -16.76 -4.35
CA TYR A 248 -17.46 -16.19 -5.51
C TYR A 248 -17.85 -16.92 -6.79
N GLY A 249 -17.73 -16.25 -7.89
CA GLY A 249 -17.91 -16.83 -9.22
C GLY A 249 -16.74 -16.42 -10.12
N GLY A 250 -16.41 -17.23 -11.09
CA GLY A 250 -15.28 -16.93 -11.95
C GLY A 250 -15.18 -17.79 -13.19
N VAL A 251 -14.07 -17.64 -13.88
CA VAL A 251 -13.70 -18.47 -15.02
C VAL A 251 -12.26 -18.91 -14.87
N SER A 252 -11.98 -20.14 -15.25
CA SER A 252 -10.62 -20.67 -15.29
C SER A 252 -10.30 -21.28 -16.66
N ILE A 253 -9.06 -21.13 -17.04
CA ILE A 253 -8.51 -21.76 -18.24
C ILE A 253 -7.15 -22.36 -17.91
N GLY A 254 -6.87 -23.54 -18.40
CA GLY A 254 -5.60 -24.16 -18.15
C GLY A 254 -5.33 -25.38 -19.02
N GLY A 255 -4.13 -25.89 -18.91
CA GLY A 255 -3.71 -27.09 -19.62
C GLY A 255 -2.24 -27.44 -19.44
N GLY A 256 -1.91 -28.67 -19.77
CA GLY A 256 -0.57 -29.20 -19.69
C GLY A 256 -0.51 -30.71 -19.66
N VAL A 257 0.70 -31.25 -19.64
CA VAL A 257 0.96 -32.69 -19.52
C VAL A 257 1.93 -32.91 -18.36
N GLY A 258 1.46 -33.56 -17.31
CA GLY A 258 2.24 -33.75 -16.09
C GLY A 258 2.32 -32.49 -15.23
N ILE A 259 2.75 -31.38 -15.81
CA ILE A 259 2.67 -30.05 -15.21
C ILE A 259 1.58 -29.28 -15.92
N ILE A 260 0.62 -28.74 -15.16
CA ILE A 260 -0.54 -28.03 -15.67
C ILE A 260 -0.48 -26.60 -15.15
N GLY A 261 -0.52 -25.64 -16.06
CA GLY A 261 -0.71 -24.22 -15.73
C GLY A 261 -2.20 -23.89 -15.75
N GLU A 262 -2.67 -23.14 -14.77
CA GLU A 262 -4.04 -22.64 -14.69
C GLU A 262 -4.03 -21.15 -14.35
N TYR A 263 -4.85 -20.42 -15.07
CA TYR A 263 -5.19 -19.03 -14.76
C TYR A 263 -6.66 -18.96 -14.41
N GLU A 264 -7.00 -18.32 -13.32
CA GLU A 264 -8.36 -18.13 -12.86
C GLU A 264 -8.61 -16.65 -12.58
N MET A 265 -9.79 -16.21 -12.99
CA MET A 265 -10.32 -14.90 -12.69
C MET A 265 -11.58 -15.10 -11.86
N GLU A 266 -11.59 -14.60 -10.65
CA GLU A 266 -12.70 -14.72 -9.70
C GLU A 266 -13.34 -13.34 -9.47
N VAL A 267 -14.64 -13.31 -9.30
CA VAL A 267 -15.41 -12.13 -8.89
C VAL A 267 -16.02 -12.42 -7.51
N ASN A 268 -15.52 -11.70 -6.54
CA ASN A 268 -16.03 -11.74 -5.17
C ASN A 268 -16.79 -10.46 -4.91
N ASP A 269 -18.10 -10.51 -4.78
CA ASP A 269 -18.90 -9.31 -4.59
C ASP A 269 -18.85 -8.31 -5.77
N VAL A 270 -19.78 -7.37 -5.82
CA VAL A 270 -20.18 -6.59 -7.01
C VAL A 270 -19.07 -5.73 -7.63
N ASP A 271 -17.96 -5.50 -6.93
CA ASP A 271 -16.96 -4.51 -7.35
C ASP A 271 -15.52 -5.08 -7.49
N TYR A 272 -15.36 -6.42 -7.55
CA TYR A 272 -14.03 -6.94 -7.37
C TYR A 272 -13.68 -8.17 -8.20
N VAL A 273 -12.58 -8.07 -8.94
CA VAL A 273 -12.03 -9.16 -9.76
C VAL A 273 -10.67 -9.58 -9.22
N GLU A 274 -10.56 -10.82 -8.82
CA GLU A 274 -9.31 -11.46 -8.40
C GLU A 274 -8.69 -12.25 -9.54
N HIS A 275 -7.38 -12.21 -9.62
CA HIS A 275 -6.61 -13.00 -10.58
C HIS A 275 -5.69 -13.96 -9.84
N SER A 276 -5.74 -15.22 -10.17
CA SER A 276 -4.83 -16.21 -9.63
C SER A 276 -4.14 -17.02 -10.71
N VAL A 277 -2.93 -17.42 -10.40
CA VAL A 277 -2.15 -18.37 -11.20
C VAL A 277 -1.82 -19.56 -10.34
N SER A 278 -2.09 -20.74 -10.84
CA SER A 278 -1.71 -21.98 -10.17
C SER A 278 -0.87 -22.87 -11.06
N VAL A 279 -0.03 -23.67 -10.44
CA VAL A 279 0.72 -24.75 -11.08
C VAL A 279 0.35 -26.03 -10.37
N SER A 280 -0.12 -27.03 -11.12
CA SER A 280 -0.48 -28.31 -10.60
C SER A 280 0.31 -29.44 -11.22
N LEU A 281 0.40 -30.53 -10.47
CA LEU A 281 0.86 -31.82 -10.97
C LEU A 281 -0.37 -32.71 -11.13
N GLY A 282 -0.51 -33.34 -12.30
CA GLY A 282 -1.66 -34.18 -12.54
C GLY A 282 -1.64 -34.88 -13.91
N SER A 283 -2.74 -35.55 -14.22
CA SER A 283 -2.95 -36.15 -15.52
C SER A 283 -3.03 -35.07 -16.62
N PRO A 284 -2.71 -35.40 -17.88
CA PRO A 284 -2.85 -34.46 -18.98
C PRO A 284 -4.22 -33.80 -18.98
N SER A 285 -4.25 -32.49 -19.16
CA SER A 285 -5.48 -31.71 -19.04
C SER A 285 -5.48 -30.54 -20.01
N ALA A 286 -6.66 -30.19 -20.50
CA ALA A 286 -6.98 -28.89 -21.11
C ALA A 286 -8.43 -28.57 -20.74
N PHE A 287 -8.70 -27.34 -20.32
CA PHE A 287 -10.03 -26.97 -19.86
C PHE A 287 -10.28 -25.45 -19.97
N ALA A 288 -11.57 -25.12 -20.04
CA ALA A 288 -12.09 -23.77 -19.86
C ALA A 288 -13.40 -23.89 -19.10
N MET A 289 -13.49 -23.38 -17.89
CA MET A 289 -14.60 -23.65 -16.99
C MET A 289 -15.11 -22.37 -16.33
N GLY A 290 -16.43 -22.29 -16.16
CA GLY A 290 -17.06 -21.35 -15.25
C GLY A 290 -17.08 -21.94 -13.84
N ASN A 291 -16.78 -21.15 -12.85
CA ASN A 291 -16.60 -21.57 -11.46
C ASN A 291 -17.62 -20.89 -10.54
N LEU A 292 -18.13 -21.62 -9.58
CA LEU A 292 -18.90 -21.10 -8.46
C LEU A 292 -18.35 -21.74 -7.19
N GLY A 293 -18.05 -20.93 -6.20
CA GLY A 293 -17.45 -21.43 -4.99
C GLY A 293 -17.84 -20.64 -3.75
N TRP A 294 -17.41 -21.18 -2.63
CA TRP A 294 -17.53 -20.54 -1.34
C TRP A 294 -16.22 -20.64 -0.57
N ARG A 295 -15.77 -19.50 -0.05
CA ARG A 295 -14.54 -19.40 0.72
C ARG A 295 -14.84 -19.10 2.18
N PHE A 296 -14.21 -19.86 3.05
CA PHE A 296 -14.22 -19.66 4.49
C PHE A 296 -12.89 -19.01 4.88
N VAL A 297 -12.98 -17.99 5.70
CA VAL A 297 -11.79 -17.34 6.27
C VAL A 297 -11.94 -17.35 7.77
N ALA A 298 -10.90 -17.82 8.44
CA ALA A 298 -10.82 -17.80 9.89
C ALA A 298 -9.61 -16.96 10.31
N ASN A 299 -9.88 -15.78 10.88
CA ASN A 299 -8.83 -14.92 11.40
C ASN A 299 -8.17 -15.58 12.61
N ALA A 300 -6.84 -15.54 12.66
CA ALA A 300 -6.06 -16.12 13.76
C ALA A 300 -6.37 -15.52 15.14
N LYS A 301 -7.02 -14.35 15.19
CA LYS A 301 -7.52 -13.74 16.43
C LYS A 301 -8.83 -14.36 16.95
N ASP A 302 -9.56 -15.11 16.13
CA ASP A 302 -10.75 -15.82 16.58
C ASP A 302 -10.34 -16.85 17.65
N ALA A 303 -11.00 -16.81 18.81
CA ALA A 303 -10.68 -17.70 19.93
C ALA A 303 -10.77 -19.19 19.59
N ARG A 304 -11.63 -19.55 18.61
CA ARG A 304 -11.74 -20.92 18.10
C ARG A 304 -10.53 -21.31 17.27
N MET A 305 -10.01 -20.35 16.48
CA MET A 305 -8.82 -20.55 15.66
C MET A 305 -7.56 -20.54 16.50
N GLN A 306 -7.46 -19.68 17.51
CA GLN A 306 -6.36 -19.74 18.46
C GLN A 306 -6.23 -21.10 19.15
N LYS A 307 -7.39 -21.76 19.41
CA LYS A 307 -7.40 -23.11 19.96
C LYS A 307 -6.90 -24.16 18.95
N LEU A 308 -7.23 -23.97 17.66
CA LEU A 308 -6.76 -24.83 16.56
C LEU A 308 -5.27 -24.61 16.30
N ILE A 309 -4.82 -23.36 16.28
CA ILE A 309 -3.41 -22.97 16.14
C ILE A 309 -2.59 -23.53 17.32
N LYS A 310 -3.10 -23.43 18.54
CA LYS A 310 -2.46 -24.00 19.73
C LYS A 310 -2.36 -25.52 19.69
N LEU A 311 -3.29 -26.18 18.98
CA LEU A 311 -3.27 -27.62 18.75
C LEU A 311 -2.37 -28.06 17.58
N THR A 312 -2.10 -27.16 16.62
CA THR A 312 -1.31 -27.47 15.42
C THR A 312 0.11 -26.88 15.43
N THR A 313 0.34 -25.83 16.22
CA THR A 313 1.67 -25.21 16.38
C THR A 313 1.84 -24.74 17.81
N GLU A 314 2.79 -25.30 18.52
CA GLU A 314 3.22 -24.80 19.84
C GLU A 314 3.89 -23.40 19.77
N ASN A 315 4.04 -22.83 18.58
CA ASN A 315 4.79 -21.60 18.36
C ASN A 315 4.14 -20.62 17.39
N SER A 316 3.30 -19.71 17.90
CA SER A 316 2.84 -18.54 17.14
C SER A 316 4.00 -17.64 16.67
N ASN A 317 5.13 -17.66 17.40
CA ASN A 317 6.36 -16.93 17.04
C ASN A 317 7.04 -17.46 15.77
N GLU A 318 6.92 -18.75 15.44
CA GLU A 318 7.49 -19.31 14.21
C GLU A 318 6.76 -18.86 12.96
N ILE A 319 5.44 -18.66 13.05
CA ILE A 319 4.64 -18.15 11.94
C ILE A 319 4.98 -16.67 11.69
N GLU A 320 5.10 -15.85 12.74
CA GLU A 320 5.53 -14.46 12.60
C GLU A 320 6.95 -14.37 12.02
N GLN A 321 7.88 -15.20 12.49
CA GLN A 321 9.24 -15.26 11.95
C GLN A 321 9.25 -15.71 10.47
N ALA A 322 8.39 -16.65 10.09
CA ALA A 322 8.27 -17.09 8.71
C ALA A 322 7.76 -15.95 7.79
N TYR A 323 6.80 -15.16 8.26
CA TYR A 323 6.33 -13.98 7.52
C TYR A 323 7.37 -12.86 7.48
N ASP A 324 8.14 -12.64 8.55
CA ASP A 324 9.26 -11.69 8.55
C ASP A 324 10.35 -12.09 7.55
N TYR A 325 10.66 -13.38 7.49
CA TYR A 325 11.59 -13.93 6.49
C TYR A 325 11.07 -13.75 5.08
N TYR A 326 9.77 -13.98 4.87
CA TYR A 326 9.13 -13.84 3.58
C TYR A 326 9.11 -12.38 3.11
N ASP A 327 8.73 -11.43 3.95
CA ASP A 327 8.73 -10.00 3.65
C ASP A 327 10.14 -9.51 3.29
N LYS A 328 11.14 -9.95 4.04
CA LYS A 328 12.55 -9.66 3.77
C LYS A 328 13.02 -10.26 2.44
N TYR A 329 12.65 -11.50 2.15
CA TYR A 329 12.98 -12.16 0.90
C TYR A 329 12.30 -11.49 -0.30
N LYS A 330 11.03 -11.11 -0.15
CA LYS A 330 10.27 -10.37 -1.17
C LYS A 330 10.92 -9.03 -1.48
N SER A 331 11.31 -8.26 -0.46
CA SER A 331 12.03 -6.99 -0.63
C SER A 331 13.34 -7.19 -1.42
N ILE A 332 14.15 -8.18 -1.05
CA ILE A 332 15.41 -8.49 -1.75
C ILE A 332 15.15 -8.93 -3.20
N ARG A 333 14.14 -9.76 -3.43
CA ARG A 333 13.74 -10.20 -4.78
C ARG A 333 13.29 -9.03 -5.64
N ASP A 334 12.50 -8.14 -5.09
CA ASP A 334 11.96 -6.99 -5.81
C ASP A 334 13.06 -5.98 -6.13
N GLU A 335 14.02 -5.78 -5.25
CA GLU A 335 15.23 -5.01 -5.53
C GLU A 335 16.06 -5.66 -6.65
N ARG A 336 16.28 -6.97 -6.61
CA ARG A 336 17.01 -7.70 -7.67
C ARG A 336 16.33 -7.57 -9.02
N ASN A 337 15.02 -7.74 -9.08
CA ASN A 337 14.25 -7.59 -10.32
C ASN A 337 14.34 -6.17 -10.89
N LYS A 338 14.44 -5.14 -10.05
CA LYS A 338 14.69 -3.76 -10.48
C LYS A 338 16.05 -3.57 -11.13
N TRP A 339 17.09 -4.24 -10.60
CA TRP A 339 18.43 -4.21 -11.20
C TRP A 339 18.44 -4.92 -12.56
N GLU A 340 17.84 -6.07 -12.69
CA GLU A 340 17.77 -6.83 -13.95
C GLU A 340 17.03 -6.05 -15.05
N LEU A 341 15.98 -5.31 -14.73
CA LEU A 341 15.25 -4.44 -15.67
C LEU A 341 16.06 -3.22 -16.14
N LYS A 342 16.96 -2.70 -15.29
CA LYS A 342 17.87 -1.60 -15.66
C LYS A 342 18.96 -2.01 -16.65
N TRP A 343 19.36 -3.27 -16.66
CA TRP A 343 20.42 -3.78 -17.55
C TRP A 343 19.90 -4.29 -18.90
N LYS A 344 18.58 -4.40 -19.06
CA LYS A 344 17.94 -4.81 -20.31
C LYS A 344 17.45 -3.64 -21.19
N LYS A 345 17.74 -2.41 -20.79
CA LYS A 345 17.54 -1.18 -21.57
C LYS A 345 18.90 -0.60 -21.96
#